data_74395efd7dc034d1af39a4ba7426b8c3
#
_entry.id   74395efd7dc034d1af39a4ba7426b8c3
#
_cell.length_a   1.000
_cell.length_b   1.000
_cell.length_c   1.000
_cell.angle_alpha   90.00
_cell.angle_beta   90.00
_cell.angle_gamma   90.00
#
_symmetry.space_group_name_H-M   'P 1'
#
loop_
_entity.id
_entity.type
_entity.pdbx_description
1 polymer ?
#
loop_
_entity_poly.entity_id
_entity_poly.type
_entity_poly.pdbx_seq_one_letter_code
_entity_poly.pdbx_strand_id
1 'polypeptide(L)'
;MRPRARVLASVLVLGGLLVGCGAHVPPPPPVGLASGLPRVALLPLENLSTRNDAGDRLSRVFVGVLGEARVCQTVQPGDVDQVFMELRIRDANGVTRERVPEVARRLDAQWLLAGTILEYGSVRTADGEVPSVGVTLRLLDARDGRTAWSAMRVITGDDHEGLFGMGRVRSLDQLSERLARTLLADFRLPSPRDSTSTAGARR
;
A
#
# COMPACT_ATOMS: atom_id res chain seq x y z
N MET A 1 -7.20 -69.38 -39.63
CA MET A 1 -7.36 -68.19 -40.51
C MET A 1 -7.76 -66.99 -39.64
N ARG A 2 -6.89 -65.95 -39.59
CA ARG A 2 -7.10 -64.58 -39.17
C ARG A 2 -7.60 -64.28 -37.74
N PRO A 3 -6.66 -63.86 -36.81
CA PRO A 3 -6.95 -62.91 -35.79
C PRO A 3 -5.96 -61.73 -35.93
N ARG A 4 -6.24 -60.76 -36.74
CA ARG A 4 -5.38 -59.53 -36.85
C ARG A 4 -6.15 -58.22 -36.79
N ALA A 5 -7.43 -58.24 -36.46
CA ALA A 5 -8.28 -57.05 -36.52
C ALA A 5 -8.68 -56.46 -35.13
N ARG A 6 -8.20 -56.99 -34.01
CA ARG A 6 -8.61 -56.53 -32.66
C ARG A 6 -7.57 -55.71 -31.89
N VAL A 7 -6.36 -55.57 -32.42
CA VAL A 7 -5.28 -54.85 -31.71
C VAL A 7 -5.19 -53.36 -32.08
N LEU A 8 -5.77 -52.96 -33.21
CA LEU A 8 -5.73 -51.57 -33.71
C LEU A 8 -6.81 -50.66 -33.14
N ALA A 9 -7.82 -51.18 -32.46
CA ALA A 9 -8.90 -50.37 -31.88
C ALA A 9 -8.59 -49.83 -30.46
N SER A 10 -7.58 -50.39 -29.77
CA SER A 10 -7.29 -50.01 -28.36
C SER A 10 -6.26 -48.91 -28.19
N VAL A 11 -5.58 -48.47 -29.27
CA VAL A 11 -4.55 -47.43 -29.19
C VAL A 11 -5.11 -46.02 -29.43
N LEU A 12 -6.32 -45.92 -29.96
CA LEU A 12 -6.91 -44.62 -30.36
C LEU A 12 -7.74 -43.95 -29.26
N VAL A 13 -7.95 -44.60 -28.11
CA VAL A 13 -8.77 -44.05 -26.99
C VAL A 13 -7.93 -43.37 -25.88
N LEU A 14 -6.61 -43.54 -25.90
CA LEU A 14 -5.76 -43.01 -24.84
C LEU A 14 -5.10 -41.67 -25.13
N GLY A 15 -5.42 -41.04 -26.28
CA GLY A 15 -4.80 -39.77 -26.75
C GLY A 15 -5.62 -38.51 -26.49
N GLY A 16 -6.78 -38.59 -25.84
CA GLY A 16 -7.77 -37.51 -25.83
C GLY A 16 -7.98 -36.73 -24.53
N LEU A 17 -7.14 -36.88 -23.49
CA LEU A 17 -7.41 -36.30 -22.16
C LEU A 17 -6.31 -35.37 -21.62
N LEU A 18 -5.63 -34.62 -22.48
CA LEU A 18 -4.77 -33.50 -22.08
C LEU A 18 -5.37 -32.19 -22.58
N VAL A 19 -6.65 -31.94 -22.29
CA VAL A 19 -7.18 -30.56 -22.29
C VAL A 19 -6.72 -29.91 -21.00
N GLY A 20 -5.56 -29.23 -21.05
CA GLY A 20 -5.06 -28.42 -19.96
C GLY A 20 -6.11 -27.38 -19.61
N CYS A 21 -6.68 -27.47 -18.41
CA CYS A 21 -7.38 -26.37 -17.78
C CYS A 21 -6.37 -25.23 -17.54
N GLY A 22 -6.11 -24.42 -18.56
CA GLY A 22 -5.59 -23.08 -18.38
C GLY A 22 -6.64 -22.33 -17.57
N ALA A 23 -6.40 -22.15 -16.27
CA ALA A 23 -7.21 -21.26 -15.45
C ALA A 23 -7.14 -19.88 -16.12
N HIS A 24 -8.16 -19.54 -16.89
CA HIS A 24 -8.34 -18.20 -17.42
C HIS A 24 -8.63 -17.31 -16.22
N VAL A 25 -7.57 -16.68 -15.67
CA VAL A 25 -7.73 -15.59 -14.71
C VAL A 25 -8.38 -14.47 -15.52
N PRO A 26 -9.66 -14.13 -15.27
CA PRO A 26 -10.28 -13.02 -15.99
C PRO A 26 -9.43 -11.79 -15.74
N PRO A 27 -9.19 -10.94 -16.75
CA PRO A 27 -8.50 -9.67 -16.53
C PRO A 27 -9.26 -8.93 -15.42
N PRO A 28 -8.54 -8.27 -14.47
CA PRO A 28 -9.21 -7.46 -13.48
C PRO A 28 -10.17 -6.52 -14.20
N PRO A 29 -11.38 -6.33 -13.68
CA PRO A 29 -12.32 -5.40 -14.30
C PRO A 29 -11.60 -4.07 -14.47
N PRO A 30 -11.82 -3.37 -15.61
CA PRO A 30 -11.27 -2.05 -15.80
C PRO A 30 -11.63 -1.27 -14.54
N VAL A 31 -10.62 -0.68 -13.87
CA VAL A 31 -10.83 0.15 -12.70
C VAL A 31 -11.68 1.31 -13.19
N GLY A 32 -12.99 1.11 -13.19
CA GLY A 32 -13.95 2.17 -13.45
C GLY A 32 -13.65 3.20 -12.38
N LEU A 33 -13.12 4.33 -12.82
CA LEU A 33 -12.93 5.50 -11.99
C LEU A 33 -14.27 5.70 -11.29
N ALA A 34 -14.36 5.37 -10.01
CA ALA A 34 -15.55 5.63 -9.22
C ALA A 34 -15.65 7.14 -9.18
N SER A 35 -16.44 7.70 -10.09
CA SER A 35 -16.65 9.13 -10.24
C SER A 35 -17.16 9.66 -8.90
N GLY A 36 -16.31 10.41 -8.17
CA GLY A 36 -16.65 10.98 -6.88
C GLY A 36 -15.74 10.61 -5.71
N LEU A 37 -14.85 9.62 -5.82
CA LEU A 37 -13.88 9.35 -4.76
C LEU A 37 -12.75 10.39 -4.81
N PRO A 38 -12.33 10.92 -3.64
CA PRO A 38 -11.21 11.86 -3.58
C PRO A 38 -9.90 11.20 -4.02
N ARG A 39 -9.04 11.95 -4.70
CA ARG A 39 -7.71 11.50 -5.09
C ARG A 39 -6.71 11.76 -3.99
N VAL A 40 -5.93 10.73 -3.65
CA VAL A 40 -4.87 10.77 -2.65
C VAL A 40 -3.55 10.42 -3.32
N ALA A 41 -2.55 11.28 -3.16
CA ALA A 41 -1.19 10.99 -3.58
C ALA A 41 -0.35 10.61 -2.36
N LEU A 42 0.24 9.40 -2.38
CA LEU A 42 1.27 9.03 -1.42
C LEU A 42 2.59 9.64 -1.88
N LEU A 43 3.14 10.54 -1.07
CA LEU A 43 4.46 11.11 -1.32
C LEU A 43 5.56 10.07 -1.00
N PRO A 44 6.77 10.20 -1.60
CA PRO A 44 7.90 9.38 -1.22
C PRO A 44 8.09 9.40 0.29
N LEU A 45 8.20 8.21 0.90
CA LEU A 45 8.36 8.12 2.36
C LEU A 45 9.79 8.50 2.75
N GLU A 46 9.93 9.37 3.75
CA GLU A 46 11.21 9.63 4.38
C GLU A 46 11.68 8.35 5.07
N ASN A 47 12.93 7.94 4.81
CA ASN A 47 13.46 6.69 5.33
C ASN A 47 14.55 6.97 6.38
N LEU A 48 14.22 6.77 7.65
CA LEU A 48 15.16 6.84 8.78
C LEU A 48 15.69 5.47 9.21
N SER A 49 15.24 4.38 8.54
CA SER A 49 15.71 3.03 8.83
C SER A 49 17.09 2.78 8.20
N THR A 50 17.71 1.68 8.59
CA THR A 50 19.00 1.24 8.03
C THR A 50 18.87 0.57 6.65
N ARG A 51 17.65 0.30 6.19
CA ARG A 51 17.37 -0.38 4.93
C ARG A 51 17.04 0.63 3.82
N ASN A 52 17.92 0.79 2.85
CA ASN A 52 17.73 1.77 1.76
C ASN A 52 16.48 1.50 0.90
N ASP A 53 16.07 0.24 0.78
CA ASP A 53 14.91 -0.19 -0.03
C ASP A 53 13.55 -0.07 0.71
N ALA A 54 13.56 0.34 1.98
CA ALA A 54 12.35 0.41 2.81
C ALA A 54 11.29 1.37 2.24
N GLY A 55 11.71 2.53 1.72
CA GLY A 55 10.82 3.54 1.12
C GLY A 55 9.99 2.96 -0.01
N ASP A 56 10.65 2.36 -0.99
CA ASP A 56 10.00 1.79 -2.17
C ASP A 56 9.09 0.60 -1.83
N ARG A 57 9.53 -0.24 -0.88
CA ARG A 57 8.74 -1.40 -0.45
C ARG A 57 7.46 -0.97 0.25
N LEU A 58 7.57 -0.10 1.25
CA LEU A 58 6.42 0.36 2.01
C LEU A 58 5.48 1.22 1.17
N SER A 59 5.99 2.07 0.27
CA SER A 59 5.14 2.83 -0.63
C SER A 59 4.25 1.93 -1.49
N ARG A 60 4.79 0.85 -2.05
CA ARG A 60 4.00 -0.14 -2.80
C ARG A 60 2.93 -0.81 -1.95
N VAL A 61 3.28 -1.18 -0.72
CA VAL A 61 2.32 -1.79 0.23
C VAL A 61 1.19 -0.82 0.57
N PHE A 62 1.50 0.43 0.91
CA PHE A 62 0.49 1.44 1.24
C PHE A 62 -0.43 1.75 0.06
N VAL A 63 0.13 1.93 -1.15
CA VAL A 63 -0.69 2.14 -2.37
C VAL A 63 -1.61 0.96 -2.62
N GLY A 64 -1.12 -0.27 -2.46
CA GLY A 64 -1.92 -1.48 -2.60
C GLY A 64 -3.08 -1.53 -1.61
N VAL A 65 -2.81 -1.32 -0.31
CA VAL A 65 -3.83 -1.35 0.75
C VAL A 65 -4.85 -0.22 0.59
N LEU A 66 -4.43 1.00 0.21
CA LEU A 66 -5.34 2.11 -0.10
C LEU A 66 -6.25 1.78 -1.29
N GLY A 67 -5.70 1.17 -2.34
CA GLY A 67 -6.46 0.76 -3.52
C GLY A 67 -7.50 -0.32 -3.19
N GLU A 68 -7.15 -1.30 -2.34
CA GLU A 68 -8.08 -2.33 -1.88
C GLU A 68 -9.22 -1.77 -1.02
N ALA A 69 -8.93 -0.77 -0.19
CA ALA A 69 -9.92 -0.14 0.68
C ALA A 69 -11.02 0.63 -0.09
N ARG A 70 -10.78 1.01 -1.34
CA ARG A 70 -11.71 1.73 -2.22
C ARG A 70 -12.32 3.00 -1.61
N VAL A 71 -11.63 3.62 -0.68
CA VAL A 71 -12.05 4.88 -0.04
C VAL A 71 -11.56 6.11 -0.78
N CYS A 72 -10.59 5.92 -1.69
CA CYS A 72 -10.00 6.98 -2.50
C CYS A 72 -9.48 6.41 -3.83
N GLN A 73 -9.14 7.32 -4.74
CA GLN A 73 -8.34 7.02 -5.91
C GLN A 73 -6.88 7.34 -5.57
N THR A 74 -5.99 6.38 -5.74
CA THR A 74 -4.56 6.60 -5.52
C THR A 74 -3.90 7.14 -6.78
N VAL A 75 -3.09 8.18 -6.64
CA VAL A 75 -2.19 8.64 -7.70
C VAL A 75 -1.07 7.61 -7.87
N GLN A 76 -0.70 7.32 -9.11
CA GLN A 76 0.38 6.37 -9.38
C GLN A 76 1.73 6.90 -8.87
N PRO A 77 2.58 6.07 -8.27
CA PRO A 77 3.89 6.51 -7.77
C PRO A 77 4.75 7.18 -8.84
N GLY A 78 4.73 6.67 -10.07
CA GLY A 78 5.47 7.27 -11.18
C GLY A 78 5.05 8.71 -11.51
N ASP A 79 3.77 9.04 -11.37
CA ASP A 79 3.27 10.42 -11.57
C ASP A 79 3.78 11.34 -10.44
N VAL A 80 3.86 10.81 -9.21
CA VAL A 80 4.42 11.54 -8.07
C VAL A 80 5.91 11.82 -8.29
N ASP A 81 6.67 10.81 -8.72
CA ASP A 81 8.10 10.95 -9.01
C ASP A 81 8.35 11.97 -10.13
N GLN A 82 7.53 11.95 -11.17
CA GLN A 82 7.62 12.93 -12.25
C GLN A 82 7.41 14.36 -11.74
N VAL A 83 6.38 14.61 -10.93
CA VAL A 83 6.12 15.94 -10.35
C VAL A 83 7.25 16.37 -9.42
N PHE A 84 7.82 15.46 -8.66
CA PHE A 84 8.97 15.75 -7.81
C PHE A 84 10.20 16.19 -8.64
N MET A 85 10.47 15.51 -9.75
CA MET A 85 11.54 15.93 -10.69
C MET A 85 11.26 17.30 -11.30
N GLU A 86 10.03 17.56 -11.79
CA GLU A 86 9.65 18.85 -12.38
C GLU A 86 9.79 20.01 -11.39
N LEU A 87 9.38 19.81 -10.15
CA LEU A 87 9.45 20.80 -9.07
C LEU A 87 10.81 20.86 -8.38
N ARG A 88 11.77 20.02 -8.81
CA ARG A 88 13.11 19.88 -8.20
C ARG A 88 13.04 19.60 -6.70
N ILE A 89 12.08 18.77 -6.29
CA ILE A 89 11.96 18.27 -4.93
C ILE A 89 12.77 16.98 -4.85
N ARG A 90 13.75 16.91 -3.96
CA ARG A 90 14.62 15.72 -3.85
C ARG A 90 14.02 14.63 -2.98
N ASP A 91 13.29 15.03 -1.96
CA ASP A 91 12.70 14.14 -0.96
C ASP A 91 11.43 14.75 -0.35
N ALA A 92 10.72 13.97 0.46
CA ALA A 92 9.48 14.41 1.09
C ALA A 92 9.65 15.64 2.02
N ASN A 93 10.84 15.85 2.59
CA ASN A 93 11.12 17.03 3.45
C ASN A 93 11.12 18.33 2.66
N GLY A 94 11.38 18.26 1.34
CA GLY A 94 11.26 19.41 0.43
C GLY A 94 9.82 19.84 0.17
N VAL A 95 8.82 19.06 0.59
CA VAL A 95 7.40 19.44 0.50
C VAL A 95 6.99 20.16 1.78
N THR A 96 7.42 21.42 1.90
CA THR A 96 6.96 22.27 3.00
C THR A 96 5.46 22.55 2.88
N ARG A 97 4.85 23.01 3.97
CA ARG A 97 3.41 23.30 4.00
C ARG A 97 2.96 24.22 2.87
N GLU A 98 3.79 25.22 2.56
CA GLU A 98 3.50 26.23 1.52
C GLU A 98 3.55 25.62 0.13
N ARG A 99 4.31 24.54 -0.08
CA ARG A 99 4.43 23.84 -1.36
C ARG A 99 3.36 22.76 -1.58
N VAL A 100 2.67 22.34 -0.51
CA VAL A 100 1.60 21.33 -0.62
C VAL A 100 0.57 21.67 -1.68
N PRO A 101 0.00 22.92 -1.76
CA PRO A 101 -1.00 23.25 -2.78
C PRO A 101 -0.46 23.15 -4.21
N GLU A 102 0.81 23.46 -4.42
CA GLU A 102 1.45 23.35 -5.74
C GLU A 102 1.60 21.89 -6.16
N VAL A 103 2.16 21.05 -5.28
CA VAL A 103 2.34 19.61 -5.53
C VAL A 103 0.99 18.94 -5.78
N ALA A 104 0.01 19.20 -4.94
CA ALA A 104 -1.32 18.62 -5.02
C ALA A 104 -2.03 18.99 -6.35
N ARG A 105 -1.90 20.25 -6.78
CA ARG A 105 -2.47 20.69 -8.06
C ARG A 105 -1.84 19.99 -9.25
N ARG A 106 -0.51 19.77 -9.23
CA ARG A 106 0.19 19.04 -10.31
C ARG A 106 -0.22 17.57 -10.36
N LEU A 107 -0.53 16.96 -9.23
CA LEU A 107 -0.98 15.59 -9.10
C LEU A 107 -2.50 15.42 -9.27
N ASP A 108 -3.25 16.52 -9.42
CA ASP A 108 -4.72 16.54 -9.38
C ASP A 108 -5.25 15.79 -8.15
N ALA A 109 -4.63 16.01 -6.99
CA ALA A 109 -4.94 15.34 -5.73
C ALA A 109 -5.61 16.30 -4.74
N GLN A 110 -6.62 15.81 -4.02
CA GLN A 110 -7.26 16.55 -2.94
C GLN A 110 -6.53 16.38 -1.61
N TRP A 111 -5.77 15.30 -1.51
CA TRP A 111 -5.05 14.93 -0.30
C TRP A 111 -3.66 14.43 -0.65
N LEU A 112 -2.67 14.81 0.16
CA LEU A 112 -1.32 14.23 0.10
C LEU A 112 -1.09 13.41 1.36
N LEU A 113 -0.65 12.17 1.21
CA LEU A 113 -0.25 11.29 2.31
C LEU A 113 1.27 11.32 2.39
N ALA A 114 1.82 11.97 3.42
CA ALA A 114 3.24 12.02 3.72
C ALA A 114 3.57 11.08 4.89
N GLY A 115 4.78 10.56 4.94
CA GLY A 115 5.17 9.66 6.02
C GLY A 115 6.66 9.53 6.20
N THR A 116 7.02 8.99 7.36
CA THR A 116 8.40 8.70 7.76
C THR A 116 8.49 7.25 8.24
N ILE A 117 9.42 6.51 7.69
CA ILE A 117 9.77 5.16 8.13
C ILE A 117 10.74 5.31 9.30
N LEU A 118 10.29 4.90 10.48
CA LEU A 118 11.06 4.97 11.71
C LEU A 118 11.95 3.74 11.86
N GLU A 119 11.42 2.58 11.47
CA GLU A 119 12.06 1.29 11.62
C GLU A 119 11.66 0.35 10.48
N TYR A 120 12.62 -0.36 9.92
CA TYR A 120 12.39 -1.39 8.91
C TYR A 120 13.56 -2.36 8.93
N GLY A 121 13.38 -3.53 9.53
CA GLY A 121 14.44 -4.50 9.70
C GLY A 121 14.10 -5.60 10.70
N SER A 122 15.10 -6.01 11.45
CA SER A 122 14.95 -6.99 12.54
C SER A 122 15.39 -6.37 13.86
N VAL A 123 14.72 -6.75 14.93
CA VAL A 123 15.10 -6.44 16.31
C VAL A 123 15.37 -7.71 17.08
N ARG A 124 16.32 -7.64 18.02
CA ARG A 124 16.64 -8.77 18.88
C ARG A 124 15.74 -8.76 20.11
N THR A 125 15.03 -9.86 20.31
CA THR A 125 14.21 -10.13 21.48
C THR A 125 14.84 -11.23 22.33
N ALA A 126 14.23 -11.56 23.47
CA ALA A 126 14.68 -12.68 24.32
C ALA A 126 14.63 -14.02 23.58
N ASP A 127 13.67 -14.19 22.67
CA ASP A 127 13.42 -15.42 21.92
C ASP A 127 14.09 -15.45 20.54
N GLY A 128 14.95 -14.48 20.25
CA GLY A 128 15.70 -14.40 18.99
C GLY A 128 15.48 -13.11 18.22
N GLU A 129 15.74 -13.17 16.92
CA GLU A 129 15.60 -12.04 16.01
C GLU A 129 14.25 -12.06 15.33
N VAL A 130 13.51 -10.96 15.40
CA VAL A 130 12.16 -10.82 14.82
C VAL A 130 12.09 -9.60 13.92
N PRO A 131 11.29 -9.62 12.84
CA PRO A 131 11.09 -8.46 12.00
C PRO A 131 10.38 -7.35 12.76
N SER A 132 10.73 -6.11 12.45
CA SER A 132 10.13 -4.89 12.99
C SER A 132 9.90 -3.86 11.89
N VAL A 133 8.74 -3.22 11.93
CA VAL A 133 8.36 -2.14 11.01
C VAL A 133 7.67 -1.03 11.78
N GLY A 134 8.15 0.20 11.61
CA GLY A 134 7.59 1.39 12.25
C GLY A 134 7.40 2.52 11.25
N VAL A 135 6.22 3.14 11.23
CA VAL A 135 5.88 4.22 10.29
C VAL A 135 5.01 5.27 10.97
N THR A 136 5.28 6.52 10.62
CA THR A 136 4.37 7.65 10.88
C THR A 136 3.76 8.09 9.55
N LEU A 137 2.45 8.32 9.52
CA LEU A 137 1.73 8.89 8.38
C LEU A 137 1.01 10.16 8.77
N ARG A 138 0.90 11.10 7.82
CA ARG A 138 0.16 12.35 7.94
C ARG A 138 -0.62 12.60 6.66
N LEU A 139 -1.91 12.87 6.77
CA LEU A 139 -2.76 13.30 5.66
C LEU A 139 -2.80 14.82 5.62
N LEU A 140 -2.37 15.40 4.52
CA LEU A 140 -2.28 16.84 4.31
C LEU A 140 -3.41 17.29 3.40
N ASP A 141 -4.09 18.37 3.78
CA ASP A 141 -5.09 19.01 2.93
C ASP A 141 -4.38 19.74 1.78
N ALA A 142 -4.78 19.44 0.55
CA ALA A 142 -4.21 20.03 -0.65
C ALA A 142 -4.36 21.55 -0.73
N ARG A 143 -5.34 22.13 -0.02
CA ARG A 143 -5.67 23.57 -0.10
C ARG A 143 -4.71 24.44 0.70
N ASP A 144 -4.26 23.97 1.85
CA ASP A 144 -3.50 24.80 2.80
C ASP A 144 -2.34 24.06 3.51
N GLY A 145 -2.13 22.80 3.16
CA GLY A 145 -1.07 21.96 3.73
C GLY A 145 -1.24 21.62 5.20
N ARG A 146 -2.43 21.82 5.77
CA ARG A 146 -2.70 21.43 7.16
C ARG A 146 -2.84 19.92 7.27
N THR A 147 -2.36 19.39 8.39
CA THR A 147 -2.55 17.99 8.72
C THR A 147 -4.00 17.76 9.18
N ALA A 148 -4.74 16.97 8.40
CA ALA A 148 -6.11 16.59 8.69
C ALA A 148 -6.19 15.30 9.55
N TRP A 149 -5.20 14.42 9.40
CA TRP A 149 -5.09 13.18 10.16
C TRP A 149 -3.63 12.77 10.30
N SER A 150 -3.28 12.11 11.38
CA SER A 150 -1.98 11.49 11.56
C SER A 150 -2.07 10.24 12.40
N ALA A 151 -1.21 9.28 12.12
CA ALA A 151 -1.06 8.07 12.92
C ALA A 151 0.40 7.60 12.92
N MET A 152 0.80 6.96 14.00
CA MET A 152 2.09 6.30 14.16
C MET A 152 1.85 4.88 14.66
N ARG A 153 2.58 3.94 14.10
CA ARG A 153 2.56 2.55 14.53
C ARG A 153 3.93 1.92 14.36
N VAL A 154 4.35 1.17 15.36
CA VAL A 154 5.47 0.24 15.29
C VAL A 154 4.91 -1.12 15.65
N ILE A 155 5.23 -2.13 14.87
CA ILE A 155 4.86 -3.52 15.14
C ILE A 155 6.05 -4.45 14.91
N THR A 156 6.09 -5.51 15.70
CA THR A 156 7.08 -6.58 15.60
C THR A 156 6.43 -7.90 15.19
N GLY A 157 7.24 -8.84 14.76
CA GLY A 157 6.76 -10.17 14.38
C GLY A 157 6.08 -10.92 15.52
N ASP A 158 6.34 -10.55 16.78
CA ASP A 158 5.84 -11.20 17.99
C ASP A 158 4.57 -10.55 18.57
N ASP A 159 4.18 -9.34 18.12
CA ASP A 159 3.09 -8.56 18.72
C ASP A 159 1.72 -9.26 18.75
N HIS A 160 1.57 -10.35 18.03
CA HIS A 160 0.33 -11.14 17.98
C HIS A 160 0.60 -12.62 18.20
N GLU A 161 1.68 -12.93 18.93
CA GLU A 161 1.99 -14.30 19.29
C GLU A 161 0.96 -14.81 20.30
N GLY A 162 0.17 -15.78 19.87
CA GLY A 162 -0.76 -16.50 20.74
C GLY A 162 -0.07 -17.69 21.43
N LEU A 163 -0.85 -18.46 22.19
CA LEU A 163 -0.39 -19.71 22.79
C LEU A 163 0.24 -20.61 21.72
N PHE A 164 1.43 -21.14 22.01
CA PHE A 164 2.23 -22.02 21.14
C PHE A 164 2.84 -21.34 19.90
N GLY A 165 3.15 -20.05 19.92
CA GLY A 165 3.81 -19.35 18.82
C GLY A 165 2.92 -19.15 17.58
N MET A 166 1.61 -19.37 17.70
CA MET A 166 0.67 -19.11 16.61
C MET A 166 0.48 -17.60 16.40
N GLY A 167 0.57 -17.17 15.14
CA GLY A 167 0.42 -15.76 14.78
C GLY A 167 1.72 -14.97 14.64
N ARG A 168 2.87 -15.58 14.95
CA ARG A 168 4.19 -14.96 14.75
C ARG A 168 4.44 -14.69 13.26
N VAL A 169 4.79 -13.46 12.95
CA VAL A 169 5.16 -13.06 11.59
C VAL A 169 6.67 -13.07 11.47
N ARG A 170 7.19 -13.80 10.49
CA ARG A 170 8.64 -13.91 10.23
C ARG A 170 9.11 -13.16 9.01
N SER A 171 8.19 -12.64 8.19
CA SER A 171 8.49 -11.92 6.95
C SER A 171 8.24 -10.43 7.13
N LEU A 172 9.20 -9.60 6.72
CA LEU A 172 9.06 -8.15 6.68
C LEU A 172 7.91 -7.72 5.75
N ASP A 173 7.70 -8.41 4.64
CA ASP A 173 6.63 -8.06 3.70
C ASP A 173 5.24 -8.30 4.31
N GLN A 174 5.04 -9.45 4.98
CA GLN A 174 3.79 -9.72 5.70
C GLN A 174 3.56 -8.73 6.85
N LEU A 175 4.63 -8.37 7.56
CA LEU A 175 4.57 -7.41 8.65
C LEU A 175 4.21 -6.02 8.12
N SER A 176 4.81 -5.61 7.00
CA SER A 176 4.51 -4.35 6.32
C SER A 176 3.05 -4.24 5.90
N GLU A 177 2.49 -5.32 5.33
CA GLU A 177 1.07 -5.37 4.96
C GLU A 177 0.16 -5.28 6.19
N ARG A 178 0.48 -6.02 7.26
CA ARG A 178 -0.26 -5.96 8.52
C ARG A 178 -0.23 -4.56 9.12
N LEU A 179 0.95 -3.92 9.15
CA LEU A 179 1.10 -2.54 9.62
C LEU A 179 0.25 -1.58 8.80
N ALA A 180 0.32 -1.65 7.47
CA ALA A 180 -0.44 -0.78 6.59
C ALA A 180 -1.95 -0.94 6.79
N ARG A 181 -2.46 -2.18 6.86
CA ARG A 181 -3.87 -2.45 7.16
C ARG A 181 -4.28 -1.91 8.52
N THR A 182 -3.44 -2.06 9.54
CA THR A 182 -3.74 -1.58 10.89
C THR A 182 -3.74 -0.05 10.95
N LEU A 183 -2.74 0.61 10.34
CA LEU A 183 -2.67 2.08 10.28
C LEU A 183 -3.85 2.67 9.52
N LEU A 184 -4.26 2.04 8.44
CA LEU A 184 -5.33 2.52 7.58
C LEU A 184 -6.74 2.04 8.00
N ALA A 185 -6.86 1.18 9.01
CA ALA A 185 -8.15 0.70 9.51
C ALA A 185 -9.06 1.86 9.97
N ASP A 186 -8.47 2.83 10.65
CA ASP A 186 -9.15 4.03 11.15
C ASP A 186 -9.03 5.23 10.19
N PHE A 187 -8.41 5.00 9.03
CA PHE A 187 -8.24 6.05 8.03
C PHE A 187 -9.59 6.45 7.44
N ARG A 188 -9.96 7.69 7.67
CA ARG A 188 -11.13 8.31 7.08
C ARG A 188 -10.72 9.60 6.43
N LEU A 189 -11.10 9.78 5.17
CA LEU A 189 -10.93 11.06 4.51
C LEU A 189 -11.94 12.04 5.10
N PRO A 190 -11.49 13.17 5.66
CA PRO A 190 -12.40 14.18 6.16
C PRO A 190 -13.31 14.65 5.02
N SER A 191 -14.60 14.82 5.33
CA SER A 191 -15.53 15.40 4.36
C SER A 191 -15.06 16.82 4.02
N PRO A 192 -15.19 17.28 2.76
CA PRO A 192 -14.84 18.65 2.38
C PRO A 192 -15.52 19.75 3.23
N ARG A 193 -16.53 19.39 4.00
CA ARG A 193 -17.32 20.30 4.86
C ARG A 193 -16.79 20.42 6.31
N ASP A 194 -15.95 19.47 6.76
CA ASP A 194 -15.56 19.41 8.18
C ASP A 194 -14.39 20.33 8.54
N SER A 195 -13.69 20.87 7.55
CA SER A 195 -12.51 21.73 7.74
C SER A 195 -12.81 23.18 8.18
N THR A 196 -14.09 23.57 8.23
CA THR A 196 -14.50 24.92 8.65
C THR A 196 -14.84 25.04 10.13
N SER A 197 -14.99 23.92 10.85
CA SER A 197 -15.54 23.89 12.22
C SER A 197 -14.53 24.05 13.35
N THR A 198 -13.22 23.96 13.12
CA THR A 198 -12.26 23.95 14.25
C THR A 198 -11.67 25.34 14.58
N ALA A 199 -12.10 26.42 13.89
CA ALA A 199 -11.57 27.77 14.14
C ALA A 199 -12.35 28.56 15.23
N GLY A 200 -13.39 27.97 15.85
CA GLY A 200 -14.35 28.69 16.70
C GLY A 200 -14.33 28.39 18.19
N ALA A 201 -13.51 27.51 18.71
CA ALA A 201 -13.58 27.08 20.12
C ALA A 201 -12.28 27.35 20.90
N ARG A 202 -11.88 28.62 21.02
CA ARG A 202 -11.05 29.13 22.12
C ARG A 202 -11.34 30.63 22.30
N ARG A 203 -12.29 30.93 23.13
CA ARG A 203 -12.31 32.19 23.92
C ARG A 203 -12.50 31.82 25.38
#